data_45aecf0c14922c6aaf46a3123362f7b7
#
_entry.id   45aecf0c14922c6aaf46a3123362f7b7
#
_cell.length_a   1.000
_cell.length_b   1.000
_cell.length_c   1.000
_cell.angle_alpha   90.00
_cell.angle_beta   90.00
_cell.angle_gamma   90.00
#
_symmetry.space_group_name_H-M   'P 1'
#
loop_
_entity.id
_entity.type
_entity.pdbx_description
1 polymer ?
#
loop_
_entity_poly.entity_id
_entity_poly.type
_entity_poly.pdbx_seq_one_letter_code
_entity_poly.pdbx_strand_id
1 'polypeptide(L)'
;GILKKEDEIAIASFDKPVKSKIRILEEVLPLSSKFKPVKECTAATGIRFQLTDSQPILSGMPFQTFKDEKEISRLKEEIAENVKTDKEGIIVKADSLGSLEALLIILRQENVKIGRAGIGDINKSDIISAQANMEINPLDAIILGFNVEEDEEARQISKNVKILKDDIIYKLIENLGKFREEAKNNLEREKMMKLASICQLKIMPQYVFHNSKPAIF
;
A
#
# COMPACT_ATOMS: atom_id res chain seq x y z
N GLY A 1 -17.93 -18.03 20.23
CA GLY A 1 -16.75 -18.58 20.90
C GLY A 1 -16.56 -17.99 22.29
N ILE A 2 -15.73 -18.62 23.07
CA ILE A 2 -15.32 -18.18 24.41
C ILE A 2 -13.81 -18.04 24.40
N LEU A 3 -13.30 -16.91 24.85
CA LEU A 3 -11.89 -16.64 25.02
C LEU A 3 -11.57 -16.54 26.51
N LYS A 4 -10.54 -17.22 26.98
CA LYS A 4 -10.15 -17.23 28.39
C LYS A 4 -8.79 -16.60 28.60
N LYS A 5 -8.58 -16.07 29.81
CA LYS A 5 -7.24 -15.72 30.28
C LYS A 5 -6.36 -16.97 30.26
N GLU A 6 -5.11 -16.81 29.82
CA GLU A 6 -4.11 -17.88 29.64
C GLU A 6 -4.33 -18.78 28.41
N ASP A 7 -5.36 -18.56 27.58
CA ASP A 7 -5.46 -19.22 26.30
C ASP A 7 -4.26 -18.88 25.40
N GLU A 8 -3.80 -19.89 24.66
CA GLU A 8 -2.86 -19.68 23.57
C GLU A 8 -3.61 -19.24 22.34
N ILE A 9 -3.15 -18.15 21.73
CA ILE A 9 -3.73 -17.59 20.50
C ILE A 9 -2.69 -17.54 19.39
N ALA A 10 -3.17 -17.71 18.18
CA ALA A 10 -2.43 -17.44 16.96
C ALA A 10 -3.00 -16.19 16.31
N ILE A 11 -2.16 -15.20 16.08
CA ILE A 11 -2.48 -13.96 15.39
C ILE A 11 -1.85 -14.04 14.01
N ALA A 12 -2.63 -13.78 12.99
CA ALA A 12 -2.16 -13.77 11.64
C ALA A 12 -1.14 -12.63 11.39
N SER A 13 -0.23 -12.85 10.44
CA SER A 13 0.74 -11.87 9.97
C SER A 13 1.13 -12.21 8.54
N PHE A 14 1.64 -11.23 7.76
CA PHE A 14 2.09 -11.46 6.38
C PHE A 14 3.26 -12.45 6.29
N ASP A 15 4.18 -12.42 7.27
CA ASP A 15 5.34 -13.31 7.25
C ASP A 15 5.07 -14.61 8.02
N LYS A 16 5.10 -14.53 9.34
CA LYS A 16 4.90 -15.68 10.24
C LYS A 16 3.83 -15.33 11.27
N PRO A 17 2.83 -16.21 11.47
CA PRO A 17 1.83 -15.98 12.51
C PRO A 17 2.49 -15.92 13.89
N VAL A 18 2.01 -14.99 14.68
CA VAL A 18 2.47 -14.76 16.04
C VAL A 18 1.68 -15.68 16.96
N LYS A 19 2.39 -16.58 17.65
CA LYS A 19 1.80 -17.42 18.71
C LYS A 19 2.16 -16.81 20.05
N SER A 20 1.17 -16.56 20.87
CA SER A 20 1.41 -16.05 22.23
C SER A 20 0.25 -16.38 23.18
N LYS A 21 0.48 -16.19 24.47
CA LYS A 21 -0.48 -16.46 25.53
C LYS A 21 -1.08 -15.19 26.07
N ILE A 22 -2.37 -15.21 26.35
CA ILE A 22 -3.08 -14.06 26.92
C ILE A 22 -2.70 -13.94 28.39
N ARG A 23 -2.02 -12.84 28.76
CA ARG A 23 -1.64 -12.53 30.14
C ARG A 23 -2.74 -11.79 30.88
N ILE A 24 -3.35 -10.79 30.25
CA ILE A 24 -4.42 -9.99 30.80
C ILE A 24 -5.56 -9.98 29.78
N LEU A 25 -6.78 -10.18 30.24
CA LEU A 25 -7.99 -10.10 29.45
C LEU A 25 -8.95 -9.12 30.11
N GLU A 26 -9.44 -8.16 29.35
CA GLU A 26 -10.34 -7.11 29.82
C GLU A 26 -11.49 -6.93 28.83
N GLU A 27 -12.67 -6.71 29.35
CA GLU A 27 -13.88 -6.44 28.57
C GLU A 27 -14.24 -4.95 28.67
N VAL A 28 -14.71 -4.40 27.55
CA VAL A 28 -15.21 -3.01 27.50
C VAL A 28 -16.51 -2.88 28.27
N LEU A 29 -16.59 -1.95 29.19
CA LEU A 29 -17.86 -1.67 29.88
C LEU A 29 -18.83 -0.93 28.95
N PRO A 30 -20.12 -1.30 28.94
CA PRO A 30 -21.13 -0.62 28.16
C PRO A 30 -21.16 0.89 28.44
N LEU A 31 -21.28 1.68 27.38
CA LEU A 31 -21.40 3.15 27.44
C LEU A 31 -20.21 3.87 28.10
N SER A 32 -19.05 3.21 28.23
CA SER A 32 -17.86 3.83 28.80
C SER A 32 -16.60 3.39 28.08
N SER A 33 -15.55 4.23 28.10
CA SER A 33 -14.21 3.88 27.60
C SER A 33 -13.39 3.07 28.62
N LYS A 34 -14.01 2.57 29.68
CA LYS A 34 -13.33 1.84 30.75
C LYS A 34 -13.33 0.35 30.46
N PHE A 35 -12.28 -0.32 30.89
CA PHE A 35 -12.11 -1.77 30.77
C PHE A 35 -12.18 -2.43 32.16
N LYS A 36 -12.78 -3.62 32.20
CA LYS A 36 -12.87 -4.43 33.41
C LYS A 36 -12.11 -5.73 33.21
N PRO A 37 -11.17 -6.11 34.08
CA PRO A 37 -10.53 -7.41 34.02
C PRO A 37 -11.54 -8.55 34.19
N VAL A 38 -11.45 -9.54 33.27
CA VAL A 38 -12.32 -10.74 33.28
C VAL A 38 -11.47 -12.00 33.11
N LYS A 39 -12.03 -13.13 33.55
CA LYS A 39 -11.37 -14.43 33.37
C LYS A 39 -11.72 -15.06 32.02
N GLU A 40 -12.90 -14.77 31.51
CA GLU A 40 -13.39 -15.26 30.21
C GLU A 40 -14.31 -14.22 29.58
N CYS A 41 -14.32 -14.20 28.24
CA CYS A 41 -15.21 -13.36 27.43
C CYS A 41 -15.94 -14.23 26.41
N THR A 42 -17.20 -13.91 26.17
CA THR A 42 -18.03 -14.56 25.14
C THR A 42 -18.05 -13.72 23.88
N ALA A 43 -18.10 -14.37 22.72
CA ALA A 43 -18.09 -13.71 21.43
C ALA A 43 -19.15 -12.64 21.27
N ALA A 44 -18.83 -11.67 20.36
CA ALA A 44 -19.46 -10.41 20.04
C ALA A 44 -19.36 -9.34 21.11
N THR A 45 -18.18 -9.23 21.76
CA THR A 45 -17.85 -8.14 22.65
C THR A 45 -16.50 -7.49 22.32
N GLY A 46 -16.34 -6.21 22.66
CA GLY A 46 -15.04 -5.52 22.57
C GLY A 46 -14.13 -5.96 23.72
N ILE A 47 -12.93 -6.40 23.40
CA ILE A 47 -11.95 -6.85 24.37
C ILE A 47 -10.64 -6.11 24.22
N ARG A 48 -9.92 -5.99 25.31
CA ARG A 48 -8.52 -5.60 25.33
C ARG A 48 -7.74 -6.73 26.00
N PHE A 49 -6.69 -7.18 25.37
CA PHE A 49 -5.81 -8.19 25.97
C PHE A 49 -4.34 -7.83 25.83
N GLN A 50 -3.55 -8.33 26.75
CA GLN A 50 -2.10 -8.20 26.73
C GLN A 50 -1.50 -9.59 26.60
N LEU A 51 -0.54 -9.70 25.69
CA LEU A 51 0.19 -10.93 25.44
C LEU A 51 1.39 -11.08 26.39
N THR A 52 1.87 -12.30 26.55
CA THR A 52 3.06 -12.60 27.32
C THR A 52 4.32 -12.11 26.63
N ASP A 53 4.36 -12.24 25.30
CA ASP A 53 5.50 -11.89 24.48
C ASP A 53 5.29 -10.50 23.83
N SER A 54 6.35 -9.69 23.79
CA SER A 54 6.33 -8.40 23.12
C SER A 54 6.72 -8.59 21.65
N GLN A 55 5.77 -9.02 20.84
CA GLN A 55 5.95 -9.11 19.38
C GLN A 55 5.16 -8.02 18.66
N PRO A 56 5.64 -7.50 17.52
CA PRO A 56 4.91 -6.52 16.75
C PRO A 56 3.67 -7.18 16.11
N ILE A 57 2.51 -6.67 16.48
CA ILE A 57 1.21 -7.10 15.93
C ILE A 57 0.68 -6.01 15.03
N LEU A 58 0.28 -6.39 13.83
CA LEU A 58 -0.29 -5.47 12.86
C LEU A 58 -1.79 -5.26 13.13
N SER A 59 -2.25 -4.04 12.92
CA SER A 59 -3.64 -3.65 13.11
C SER A 59 -4.57 -4.37 12.12
N GLY A 60 -5.73 -4.81 12.59
CA GLY A 60 -6.75 -5.48 11.77
C GLY A 60 -6.49 -6.96 11.50
N MET A 61 -5.39 -7.54 11.99
CA MET A 61 -5.10 -8.96 11.76
C MET A 61 -6.06 -9.86 12.54
N PRO A 62 -6.62 -10.89 11.89
CA PRO A 62 -7.46 -11.87 12.56
C PRO A 62 -6.65 -12.72 13.54
N PHE A 63 -7.30 -13.14 14.61
CA PHE A 63 -6.72 -14.05 15.56
C PHE A 63 -7.73 -15.12 15.98
N GLN A 64 -7.22 -16.28 16.41
CA GLN A 64 -8.04 -17.34 16.99
C GLN A 64 -7.27 -18.11 18.07
N THR A 65 -8.00 -18.85 18.90
CA THR A 65 -7.39 -19.73 19.90
C THR A 65 -6.60 -20.83 19.18
N PHE A 66 -5.35 -21.03 19.60
CA PHE A 66 -4.47 -22.01 18.99
C PHE A 66 -4.78 -23.42 19.52
N LYS A 67 -5.19 -24.31 18.62
CA LYS A 67 -5.39 -25.74 18.90
C LYS A 67 -4.50 -26.62 18.04
N ASP A 68 -4.42 -26.31 16.75
CA ASP A 68 -3.70 -27.11 15.77
C ASP A 68 -2.95 -26.25 14.75
N GLU A 69 -1.84 -26.79 14.19
CA GLU A 69 -1.08 -26.10 13.13
C GLU A 69 -1.87 -25.89 11.84
N LYS A 70 -2.93 -26.66 11.60
CA LYS A 70 -3.83 -26.51 10.46
C LYS A 70 -4.60 -25.18 10.48
N GLU A 71 -4.91 -24.69 11.68
CA GLU A 71 -5.61 -23.40 11.85
C GLU A 71 -4.73 -22.22 11.43
N ILE A 72 -3.42 -22.34 11.65
CA ILE A 72 -2.44 -21.35 11.21
C ILE A 72 -2.39 -21.25 9.68
N SER A 73 -2.43 -22.40 9.01
CA SER A 73 -2.44 -22.42 7.53
C SER A 73 -3.67 -21.76 6.96
N ARG A 74 -4.83 -21.98 7.57
CA ARG A 74 -6.09 -21.32 7.18
C ARG A 74 -6.04 -19.80 7.36
N LEU A 75 -5.51 -19.31 8.50
CA LEU A 75 -5.32 -17.88 8.72
C LEU A 75 -4.41 -17.23 7.67
N LYS A 76 -3.36 -17.94 7.25
CA LYS A 76 -2.46 -17.45 6.18
C LYS A 76 -3.16 -17.42 4.82
N GLU A 77 -3.93 -18.45 4.49
CA GLU A 77 -4.69 -18.52 3.25
C GLU A 77 -5.72 -17.38 3.17
N GLU A 78 -6.42 -17.09 4.26
CA GLU A 78 -7.41 -16.01 4.35
C GLU A 78 -6.77 -14.63 4.05
N ILE A 79 -5.62 -14.34 4.63
CA ILE A 79 -4.91 -13.08 4.33
C ILE A 79 -4.40 -13.07 2.88
N ALA A 80 -3.82 -14.18 2.42
CA ALA A 80 -3.27 -14.27 1.07
C ALA A 80 -4.34 -14.13 -0.01
N GLU A 81 -5.57 -14.58 0.25
CA GLU A 81 -6.71 -14.39 -0.66
C GLU A 81 -7.15 -12.94 -0.73
N ASN A 82 -7.16 -12.23 0.40
CA ASN A 82 -7.59 -10.84 0.48
C ASN A 82 -6.54 -9.87 -0.09
N VAL A 83 -5.25 -10.17 0.10
CA VAL A 83 -4.12 -9.32 -0.31
C VAL A 83 -3.40 -9.94 -1.51
N LYS A 84 -4.12 -10.17 -2.62
CA LYS A 84 -3.48 -10.62 -3.87
C LYS A 84 -2.70 -9.47 -4.49
N THR A 85 -1.47 -9.75 -4.91
CA THR A 85 -0.59 -8.80 -5.60
C THR A 85 -0.20 -9.31 -6.97
N ASP A 86 0.11 -8.38 -7.88
CA ASP A 86 0.62 -8.66 -9.21
C ASP A 86 2.15 -8.81 -9.18
N LYS A 87 2.75 -9.28 -10.28
CA LYS A 87 4.21 -9.35 -10.40
C LYS A 87 4.86 -7.96 -10.49
N GLU A 88 4.12 -7.01 -11.03
CA GLU A 88 4.54 -5.63 -11.29
C GLU A 88 3.40 -4.69 -10.92
N GLY A 89 3.71 -3.48 -10.49
CA GLY A 89 2.72 -2.46 -10.16
C GLY A 89 3.15 -1.56 -9.02
N ILE A 90 2.23 -0.71 -8.59
CA ILE A 90 2.46 0.25 -7.50
C ILE A 90 2.59 -0.44 -6.14
N ILE A 91 3.17 0.27 -5.18
CA ILE A 91 3.25 -0.17 -3.80
C ILE A 91 2.13 0.50 -3.00
N VAL A 92 1.44 -0.29 -2.17
CA VAL A 92 0.30 0.18 -1.38
C VAL A 92 0.55 -0.10 0.10
N LYS A 93 0.37 0.91 0.94
CA LYS A 93 0.49 0.81 2.40
C LYS A 93 -0.75 1.39 3.07
N ALA A 94 -1.17 0.77 4.15
CA ALA A 94 -2.29 1.24 4.95
C ALA A 94 -2.04 1.01 6.45
N ASP A 95 -2.81 1.68 7.29
CA ASP A 95 -2.73 1.57 8.75
C ASP A 95 -3.24 0.24 9.30
N SER A 96 -4.13 -0.42 8.57
CA SER A 96 -4.78 -1.67 8.99
C SER A 96 -5.12 -2.58 7.81
N LEU A 97 -5.39 -3.86 8.10
CA LEU A 97 -5.78 -4.83 7.07
C LEU A 97 -7.07 -4.41 6.36
N GLY A 98 -8.09 -3.98 7.10
CA GLY A 98 -9.38 -3.58 6.51
C GLY A 98 -9.26 -2.37 5.58
N SER A 99 -8.45 -1.37 5.97
CA SER A 99 -8.14 -0.21 5.11
C SER A 99 -7.38 -0.63 3.86
N LEU A 100 -6.42 -1.54 4.01
CA LEU A 100 -5.65 -2.08 2.88
C LEU A 100 -6.56 -2.83 1.90
N GLU A 101 -7.41 -3.74 2.39
CA GLU A 101 -8.36 -4.50 1.56
C GLU A 101 -9.29 -3.56 0.78
N ALA A 102 -9.87 -2.56 1.45
CA ALA A 102 -10.73 -1.57 0.82
C ALA A 102 -10.01 -0.81 -0.30
N LEU A 103 -8.78 -0.36 -0.03
CA LEU A 103 -7.97 0.35 -1.00
C LEU A 103 -7.61 -0.54 -2.21
N LEU A 104 -7.23 -1.80 -1.97
CA LEU A 104 -6.92 -2.78 -3.01
C LEU A 104 -8.11 -3.06 -3.92
N ILE A 105 -9.34 -3.17 -3.35
CA ILE A 105 -10.57 -3.38 -4.13
C ILE A 105 -10.79 -2.20 -5.09
N ILE A 106 -10.71 -0.96 -4.60
CA ILE A 106 -10.93 0.23 -5.42
C ILE A 106 -9.85 0.35 -6.51
N LEU A 107 -8.59 0.14 -6.17
CA LEU A 107 -7.50 0.18 -7.14
C LEU A 107 -7.65 -0.84 -8.27
N ARG A 108 -8.15 -2.04 -7.94
CA ARG A 108 -8.44 -3.07 -8.96
C ARG A 108 -9.61 -2.68 -9.86
N GLN A 109 -10.65 -2.02 -9.34
CA GLN A 109 -11.75 -1.50 -10.14
C GLN A 109 -11.26 -0.46 -11.15
N GLU A 110 -10.25 0.34 -10.79
CA GLU A 110 -9.58 1.30 -11.65
C GLU A 110 -8.49 0.66 -12.56
N ASN A 111 -8.39 -0.68 -12.60
CA ASN A 111 -7.40 -1.42 -13.36
C ASN A 111 -5.94 -1.03 -13.02
N VAL A 112 -5.67 -0.68 -11.77
CA VAL A 112 -4.34 -0.39 -11.28
C VAL A 112 -3.66 -1.68 -10.84
N LYS A 113 -2.49 -1.99 -11.41
CA LYS A 113 -1.67 -3.13 -10.98
C LYS A 113 -1.00 -2.83 -9.66
N ILE A 114 -1.01 -3.80 -8.75
CA ILE A 114 -0.49 -3.69 -7.39
C ILE A 114 0.64 -4.70 -7.22
N GLY A 115 1.88 -4.22 -7.25
CA GLY A 115 3.06 -5.08 -7.12
C GLY A 115 3.34 -5.50 -5.68
N ARG A 116 3.06 -4.63 -4.71
CA ARG A 116 3.24 -4.92 -3.30
C ARG A 116 2.20 -4.21 -2.44
N ALA A 117 1.74 -4.91 -1.41
CA ALA A 117 0.82 -4.36 -0.43
C ALA A 117 1.29 -4.69 1.00
N GLY A 118 1.06 -3.80 1.95
CA GLY A 118 1.49 -4.00 3.33
C GLY A 118 0.80 -3.08 4.33
N ILE A 119 0.94 -3.40 5.61
CA ILE A 119 0.39 -2.64 6.73
C ILE A 119 1.52 -1.93 7.46
N GLY A 120 1.21 -0.76 8.04
CA GLY A 120 2.14 0.09 8.77
C GLY A 120 2.85 1.11 7.90
N ASP A 121 3.79 1.85 8.49
CA ASP A 121 4.48 2.96 7.85
C ASP A 121 5.33 2.56 6.66
N ILE A 122 5.56 3.52 5.78
CA ILE A 122 6.37 3.34 4.58
C ILE A 122 7.83 3.24 5.02
N ASN A 123 8.45 2.09 4.76
CA ASN A 123 9.80 1.79 5.15
C ASN A 123 10.79 1.86 3.97
N LYS A 124 12.08 1.77 4.30
CA LYS A 124 13.17 1.77 3.32
C LYS A 124 13.02 0.71 2.21
N SER A 125 12.55 -0.50 2.56
CA SER A 125 12.36 -1.58 1.60
C SER A 125 11.28 -1.25 0.57
N ASP A 126 10.25 -0.51 0.97
CA ASP A 126 9.18 -0.05 0.07
C ASP A 126 9.74 0.96 -0.93
N ILE A 127 10.56 1.91 -0.48
CA ILE A 127 11.22 2.88 -1.36
C ILE A 127 12.13 2.19 -2.38
N ILE A 128 12.97 1.25 -1.94
CA ILE A 128 13.85 0.50 -2.84
C ILE A 128 13.05 -0.29 -3.88
N SER A 129 11.95 -0.92 -3.47
CA SER A 129 11.07 -1.65 -4.38
C SER A 129 10.40 -0.71 -5.41
N ALA A 130 9.99 0.50 -5.00
CA ALA A 130 9.44 1.49 -5.90
C ALA A 130 10.48 2.04 -6.89
N GLN A 131 11.73 2.22 -6.45
CA GLN A 131 12.85 2.61 -7.32
C GLN A 131 13.13 1.55 -8.38
N ALA A 132 13.09 0.27 -8.02
CA ALA A 132 13.25 -0.83 -8.97
C ALA A 132 12.14 -0.84 -10.04
N ASN A 133 10.90 -0.51 -9.66
CA ASN A 133 9.79 -0.37 -10.61
C ASN A 133 10.00 0.77 -11.61
N MET A 134 10.76 1.82 -11.25
CA MET A 134 11.04 2.95 -12.14
C MET A 134 11.78 2.53 -13.44
N GLU A 135 12.65 1.52 -13.35
CA GLU A 135 13.37 1.00 -14.50
C GLU A 135 12.47 0.19 -15.45
N ILE A 136 11.43 -0.44 -14.90
CA ILE A 136 10.49 -1.28 -15.64
C ILE A 136 9.37 -0.41 -16.22
N ASN A 137 8.67 0.33 -15.38
CA ASN A 137 7.59 1.24 -15.75
C ASN A 137 7.57 2.46 -14.82
N PRO A 138 7.97 3.64 -15.31
CA PRO A 138 7.98 4.87 -14.49
C PRO A 138 6.61 5.24 -13.90
N LEU A 139 5.51 4.80 -14.53
CA LEU A 139 4.15 5.05 -14.03
C LEU A 139 3.80 4.22 -12.78
N ASP A 140 4.55 3.17 -12.50
CA ASP A 140 4.34 2.27 -11.37
C ASP A 140 5.37 2.52 -10.23
N ALA A 141 6.29 3.48 -10.41
CA ALA A 141 7.24 3.90 -9.38
C ALA A 141 6.60 4.83 -8.34
N ILE A 142 5.48 4.39 -7.78
CA ILE A 142 4.64 5.16 -6.85
C ILE A 142 4.38 4.34 -5.61
N ILE A 143 4.35 5.02 -4.46
CA ILE A 143 3.87 4.45 -3.21
C ILE A 143 2.59 5.18 -2.81
N LEU A 144 1.52 4.43 -2.59
CA LEU A 144 0.28 4.94 -2.01
C LEU A 144 0.25 4.62 -0.52
N GLY A 145 0.11 5.63 0.30
CA GLY A 145 -0.02 5.51 1.75
C GLY A 145 -1.39 6.00 2.22
N PHE A 146 -2.19 5.12 2.80
CA PHE A 146 -3.46 5.47 3.43
C PHE A 146 -3.29 5.52 4.96
N ASN A 147 -3.42 6.69 5.54
CA ASN A 147 -3.29 6.94 6.99
C ASN A 147 -1.98 6.38 7.58
N VAL A 148 -0.88 6.52 6.86
CA VAL A 148 0.45 6.06 7.26
C VAL A 148 1.49 7.15 7.03
N GLU A 149 2.59 7.09 7.78
CA GLU A 149 3.72 7.99 7.64
C GLU A 149 4.93 7.30 7.01
N GLU A 150 5.95 8.07 6.76
CA GLU A 150 7.25 7.58 6.29
C GLU A 150 8.20 7.45 7.48
N ASP A 151 8.87 6.31 7.59
CA ASP A 151 9.98 6.13 8.51
C ASP A 151 11.12 7.12 8.22
N GLU A 152 11.93 7.44 9.22
CA GLU A 152 13.07 8.36 9.05
C GLU A 152 14.06 7.88 7.98
N GLU A 153 14.31 6.56 7.91
CA GLU A 153 15.17 5.97 6.88
C GLU A 153 14.55 6.08 5.48
N ALA A 154 13.24 5.91 5.37
CA ALA A 154 12.51 6.06 4.11
C ALA A 154 12.58 7.51 3.60
N ARG A 155 12.39 8.51 4.47
CA ARG A 155 12.48 9.94 4.12
C ARG A 155 13.83 10.33 3.52
N GLN A 156 14.93 9.75 3.99
CA GLN A 156 16.27 10.06 3.50
C GLN A 156 16.50 9.63 2.04
N ILE A 157 15.86 8.55 1.61
CA ILE A 157 16.07 7.94 0.29
C ILE A 157 14.90 8.13 -0.68
N SER A 158 13.80 8.74 -0.25
CA SER A 158 12.55 8.88 -1.04
C SER A 158 12.63 9.89 -2.20
N LYS A 159 13.73 10.63 -2.35
CA LYS A 159 13.88 11.76 -3.30
C LYS A 159 13.45 11.47 -4.75
N ASN A 160 13.60 10.23 -5.20
CA ASN A 160 13.32 9.82 -6.58
C ASN A 160 12.02 9.03 -6.73
N VAL A 161 11.25 8.82 -5.66
CA VAL A 161 10.00 8.05 -5.68
C VAL A 161 8.85 8.97 -5.34
N LYS A 162 7.78 8.89 -6.13
CA LYS A 162 6.56 9.63 -5.81
C LYS A 162 5.79 8.91 -4.71
N ILE A 163 5.57 9.60 -3.60
CA ILE A 163 4.77 9.12 -2.49
C ILE A 163 3.49 9.96 -2.45
N LEU A 164 2.34 9.31 -2.49
CA LEU A 164 1.02 9.91 -2.33
C LEU A 164 0.44 9.41 -1.01
N LYS A 165 0.20 10.32 -0.06
CA LYS A 165 -0.40 10.03 1.24
C LYS A 165 -1.66 10.84 1.43
N ASP A 166 -2.68 10.22 1.97
CA ASP A 166 -3.92 10.89 2.39
C ASP A 166 -4.67 10.02 3.42
N ASP A 167 -5.53 10.63 4.20
CA ASP A 167 -6.45 9.99 5.13
C ASP A 167 -7.84 9.75 4.53
N ILE A 168 -8.05 10.19 3.28
CA ILE A 168 -9.28 10.01 2.53
C ILE A 168 -9.01 9.15 1.29
N ILE A 169 -9.57 7.93 1.25
CA ILE A 169 -9.34 6.94 0.18
C ILE A 169 -9.65 7.52 -1.21
N TYR A 170 -10.80 8.17 -1.39
CA TYR A 170 -11.20 8.70 -2.70
C TYR A 170 -10.26 9.80 -3.20
N LYS A 171 -9.78 10.66 -2.29
CA LYS A 171 -8.81 11.70 -2.62
C LYS A 171 -7.45 11.12 -3.02
N LEU A 172 -7.04 10.03 -2.35
CA LEU A 172 -5.83 9.30 -2.69
C LEU A 172 -5.91 8.73 -4.11
N ILE A 173 -7.05 8.14 -4.49
CA ILE A 173 -7.30 7.62 -5.83
C ILE A 173 -7.33 8.74 -6.89
N GLU A 174 -7.99 9.86 -6.60
CA GLU A 174 -8.01 11.03 -7.48
C GLU A 174 -6.59 11.57 -7.73
N ASN A 175 -5.80 11.70 -6.67
CA ASN A 175 -4.41 12.14 -6.76
C ASN A 175 -3.54 11.19 -7.59
N LEU A 176 -3.77 9.87 -7.46
CA LEU A 176 -3.12 8.87 -8.30
C LEU A 176 -3.49 9.03 -9.77
N GLY A 177 -4.78 9.25 -10.08
CA GLY A 177 -5.27 9.49 -11.43
C GLY A 177 -4.59 10.70 -12.06
N LYS A 178 -4.58 11.84 -11.37
CA LYS A 178 -3.92 13.07 -11.81
C LYS A 178 -2.43 12.87 -12.08
N PHE A 179 -1.74 12.21 -11.14
CA PHE A 179 -0.31 11.92 -11.32
C PHE A 179 -0.05 11.04 -12.55
N ARG A 180 -0.84 9.99 -12.76
CA ARG A 180 -0.68 9.09 -13.92
C ARG A 180 -0.93 9.82 -15.25
N GLU A 181 -1.91 10.70 -15.30
CA GLU A 181 -2.19 11.51 -16.48
C GLU A 181 -1.03 12.48 -16.77
N GLU A 182 -0.54 13.19 -15.77
CA GLU A 182 0.62 14.08 -15.89
C GLU A 182 1.88 13.32 -16.33
N ALA A 183 2.15 12.18 -15.72
CA ALA A 183 3.32 11.36 -16.05
C ALA A 183 3.23 10.80 -17.48
N LYS A 184 2.04 10.38 -17.92
CA LYS A 184 1.80 9.94 -19.30
C LYS A 184 2.05 11.07 -20.30
N ASN A 185 1.50 12.25 -20.04
CA ASN A 185 1.69 13.42 -20.89
C ASN A 185 3.17 13.83 -20.98
N ASN A 186 3.92 13.75 -19.88
CA ASN A 186 5.35 14.04 -19.88
C ASN A 186 6.14 13.01 -20.69
N LEU A 187 5.84 11.72 -20.57
CA LEU A 187 6.47 10.66 -21.36
C LEU A 187 6.18 10.83 -22.87
N GLU A 188 4.96 11.21 -23.24
CA GLU A 188 4.60 11.49 -24.63
C GLU A 188 5.36 12.71 -25.17
N ARG A 189 5.49 13.80 -24.38
CA ARG A 189 6.29 14.98 -24.73
C ARG A 189 7.76 14.64 -24.94
N GLU A 190 8.35 13.85 -24.02
CA GLU A 190 9.74 13.40 -24.18
C GLU A 190 9.96 12.55 -25.44
N LYS A 191 9.03 11.64 -25.75
CA LYS A 191 9.05 10.85 -26.97
C LYS A 191 8.97 11.76 -28.23
N MET A 192 8.08 12.76 -28.21
CA MET A 192 7.95 13.73 -29.31
C MET A 192 9.21 14.56 -29.47
N MET A 193 9.82 15.04 -28.39
CA MET A 193 11.09 15.79 -28.43
C MET A 193 12.23 14.95 -29.00
N LYS A 194 12.34 13.67 -28.61
CA LYS A 194 13.33 12.76 -29.17
C LYS A 194 13.11 12.52 -30.69
N LEU A 195 11.87 12.37 -31.12
CA LEU A 195 11.52 12.26 -32.54
C LEU A 195 11.82 13.56 -33.30
N ALA A 196 11.50 14.72 -32.75
CA ALA A 196 11.81 16.02 -33.35
C ALA A 196 13.32 16.23 -33.54
N SER A 197 14.17 15.72 -32.63
CA SER A 197 15.63 15.81 -32.78
C SER A 197 16.19 14.93 -33.92
N ILE A 198 15.44 13.96 -34.40
CA ILE A 198 15.82 13.05 -35.49
C ILE A 198 15.31 13.59 -36.84
N CYS A 199 14.34 14.52 -36.83
CA CYS A 199 13.78 15.09 -38.05
C CYS A 199 14.72 16.14 -38.65
N GLN A 200 15.33 15.82 -39.79
CA GLN A 200 16.14 16.75 -40.56
C GLN A 200 15.32 17.31 -41.74
N LEU A 201 14.94 18.58 -41.66
CA LEU A 201 14.23 19.28 -42.72
C LEU A 201 15.25 19.93 -43.66
N LYS A 202 15.20 19.59 -44.94
CA LYS A 202 15.99 20.22 -46.00
C LYS A 202 15.08 21.15 -46.80
N ILE A 203 15.31 22.43 -46.70
CA ILE A 203 14.62 23.44 -47.49
C ILE A 203 15.16 23.39 -48.91
N MET A 204 14.27 23.17 -49.89
CA MET A 204 14.65 23.21 -51.30
C MET A 204 14.45 24.64 -51.82
N PRO A 205 15.50 25.34 -52.32
CA PRO A 205 15.42 26.73 -52.74
C PRO A 205 14.33 27.06 -53.76
N GLN A 206 13.98 26.07 -54.57
CA GLN A 206 12.96 26.20 -55.63
C GLN A 206 11.51 26.28 -55.10
N TYR A 207 11.29 25.98 -53.80
CA TYR A 207 9.97 26.06 -53.18
C TYR A 207 9.86 27.18 -52.15
N VAL A 208 10.82 28.13 -52.13
CA VAL A 208 10.75 29.31 -51.28
C VAL A 208 9.92 30.35 -52.02
N PHE A 209 8.72 30.67 -51.50
CA PHE A 209 7.76 31.57 -52.16
C PHE A 209 8.08 33.05 -51.98
N HIS A 210 8.80 33.42 -50.92
CA HIS A 210 9.15 34.83 -50.65
C HIS A 210 10.61 34.96 -50.16
N ASN A 211 11.32 35.92 -50.71
CA ASN A 211 12.67 36.31 -50.27
C ASN A 211 12.65 37.35 -49.14
N SER A 212 11.59 37.44 -48.35
CA SER A 212 11.48 38.32 -47.22
C SER A 212 12.12 37.72 -45.97
N LYS A 213 12.46 38.58 -45.00
CA LYS A 213 12.92 38.14 -43.70
C LYS A 213 11.80 38.33 -42.67
N PRO A 214 11.28 37.27 -42.04
CA PRO A 214 11.61 35.84 -42.25
C PRO A 214 11.09 35.28 -43.57
N ALA A 215 11.78 34.28 -44.13
CA ALA A 215 11.30 33.54 -45.28
C ALA A 215 10.06 32.69 -44.91
N ILE A 216 9.05 32.67 -45.80
CA ILE A 216 7.86 31.84 -45.62
C ILE A 216 8.03 30.60 -46.52
N PHE A 217 7.83 29.42 -45.91
CA PHE A 217 7.96 28.14 -46.60
C PHE A 217 6.60 27.44 -46.73
#